data_ad454e04ebd97dc4280fc2f34a8d1260
#
_entry.id   ad454e04ebd97dc4280fc2f34a8d1260
#
_cell.length_a   1.000
_cell.length_b   1.000
_cell.length_c   1.000
_cell.angle_alpha   90.00
_cell.angle_beta   90.00
_cell.angle_gamma   90.00
#
_symmetry.space_group_name_H-M   'P 1'
#
loop_
_entity.id
_entity.type
_entity.pdbx_description
1 polymer ?
#
loop_
_entity_poly.entity_id
_entity_poly.type
_entity_poly.pdbx_seq_one_letter_code
_entity_poly.pdbx_strand_id
1 'polypeptide(L)'
;GKSKWLGEQYVREVCPRTFVVRTAWLYGYVGGNFVKTIWKNGAQKGELKVVDDQMGNPTNANDLAYHILKLALTDIYGVYHCTGTGVCSWYDFACEIIRLAGVPCRVAPCTTDEYPTPAKRPAYSALDNAMLRCTVGDEMREWKAALAVYVEKLKKAGGPQ
;
A
#
# COMPACT_ATOMS: atom_id res chain seq x y z
N GLY A 1 2.05 16.23 -0.06
CA GLY A 1 0.64 16.28 0.36
C GLY A 1 -0.10 17.47 -0.24
N LYS A 2 0.42 18.69 -0.10
CA LYS A 2 -0.27 19.93 -0.55
C LYS A 2 -0.60 19.92 -2.05
N SER A 3 0.32 19.49 -2.92
CA SER A 3 0.08 19.42 -4.37
C SER A 3 -1.01 18.39 -4.74
N LYS A 4 -1.04 17.25 -4.06
CA LYS A 4 -2.10 16.25 -4.25
C LYS A 4 -3.45 16.79 -3.82
N TRP A 5 -3.52 17.44 -2.64
CA TRP A 5 -4.74 18.06 -2.15
C TRP A 5 -5.27 19.15 -3.07
N LEU A 6 -4.39 20.04 -3.58
CA LEU A 6 -4.77 21.06 -4.56
C LEU A 6 -5.35 20.43 -5.84
N GLY A 7 -4.75 19.35 -6.34
CA GLY A 7 -5.29 18.61 -7.50
C GLY A 7 -6.69 18.06 -7.25
N GLU A 8 -6.97 17.55 -6.04
CA GLU A 8 -8.32 17.12 -5.66
C GLU A 8 -9.33 18.28 -5.67
N GLN A 9 -8.95 19.47 -5.19
CA GLN A 9 -9.82 20.65 -5.20
C GLN A 9 -10.14 21.08 -6.64
N TYR A 10 -9.11 21.24 -7.49
CA TYR A 10 -9.31 21.65 -8.88
C TYR A 10 -10.19 20.67 -9.67
N VAL A 11 -9.98 19.36 -9.51
CA VAL A 11 -10.83 18.38 -10.19
C VAL A 11 -12.28 18.50 -9.76
N ARG A 12 -12.54 18.68 -8.46
CA ARG A 12 -13.89 18.79 -7.91
C ARG A 12 -14.60 20.10 -8.32
N GLU A 13 -13.85 21.20 -8.49
CA GLU A 13 -14.38 22.47 -8.98
C GLU A 13 -14.86 22.39 -10.43
N VAL A 14 -14.10 21.71 -11.31
CA VAL A 14 -14.41 21.64 -12.75
C VAL A 14 -15.25 20.40 -13.12
N CYS A 15 -15.28 19.38 -12.30
CA CYS A 15 -16.03 18.14 -12.54
C CYS A 15 -16.75 17.68 -11.28
N PRO A 16 -18.02 18.07 -11.06
CA PRO A 16 -18.80 17.62 -9.91
C PRO A 16 -19.03 16.12 -9.87
N ARG A 17 -19.03 15.46 -11.04
CA ARG A 17 -19.19 14.00 -11.20
C ARG A 17 -17.84 13.30 -11.11
N THR A 18 -17.20 13.38 -9.95
CA THR A 18 -15.83 12.89 -9.75
C THR A 18 -15.74 11.98 -8.53
N PHE A 19 -14.96 10.91 -8.67
CA PHE A 19 -14.47 10.07 -7.58
C PHE A 19 -13.01 10.41 -7.30
N VAL A 20 -12.72 10.87 -6.10
CA VAL A 20 -11.35 10.98 -5.58
C VAL A 20 -11.07 9.77 -4.71
N VAL A 21 -10.24 8.85 -5.17
CA VAL A 21 -9.91 7.64 -4.41
C VAL A 21 -8.50 7.77 -3.84
N ARG A 22 -8.41 7.97 -2.53
CA ARG A 22 -7.16 8.05 -1.78
C ARG A 22 -6.73 6.66 -1.35
N THR A 23 -5.46 6.33 -1.58
CA THR A 23 -4.85 5.06 -1.19
C THR A 23 -3.48 5.28 -0.57
N ALA A 24 -2.93 4.25 0.07
CA ALA A 24 -1.62 4.27 0.73
C ALA A 24 -0.85 2.96 0.47
N TRP A 25 0.48 3.01 0.50
CA TRP A 25 1.40 1.86 0.45
C TRP A 25 1.08 0.86 -0.69
N LEU A 26 0.81 1.40 -1.88
CA LEU A 26 0.35 0.63 -3.03
C LEU A 26 1.47 -0.27 -3.58
N TYR A 27 1.14 -1.54 -3.84
CA TYR A 27 2.00 -2.50 -4.54
C TYR A 27 1.22 -3.30 -5.58
N GLY A 28 1.89 -3.68 -6.67
CA GLY A 28 1.26 -4.38 -7.78
C GLY A 28 2.27 -5.07 -8.69
N TYR A 29 1.78 -5.82 -9.67
CA TYR A 29 2.61 -6.67 -10.53
C TYR A 29 3.49 -5.86 -11.49
N VAL A 30 3.03 -4.72 -11.95
CA VAL A 30 3.74 -3.86 -12.91
C VAL A 30 4.56 -2.80 -12.18
N GLY A 31 5.76 -2.53 -12.67
CA GLY A 31 6.67 -1.53 -12.11
C GLY A 31 7.34 -1.94 -10.79
N GLY A 32 8.21 -1.05 -10.31
CA GLY A 32 8.89 -1.20 -9.02
C GLY A 32 7.97 -0.86 -7.84
N ASN A 33 8.11 -1.58 -6.73
CA ASN A 33 7.39 -1.31 -5.49
C ASN A 33 8.16 -1.86 -4.29
N PHE A 34 7.69 -1.51 -3.08
CA PHE A 34 8.35 -1.91 -1.84
C PHE A 34 8.51 -3.42 -1.70
N VAL A 35 7.49 -4.22 -2.05
CA VAL A 35 7.53 -5.69 -1.93
C VAL A 35 8.67 -6.27 -2.79
N LYS A 36 8.72 -5.87 -4.05
CA LYS A 36 9.79 -6.31 -4.97
C LYS A 36 11.17 -5.87 -4.50
N THR A 37 11.28 -4.64 -4.01
CA THR A 37 12.54 -4.06 -3.51
C THR A 37 13.05 -4.81 -2.29
N ILE A 38 12.20 -5.06 -1.29
CA ILE A 38 12.56 -5.81 -0.08
C ILE A 38 12.98 -7.24 -0.44
N TRP A 39 12.22 -7.92 -1.29
CA TRP A 39 12.56 -9.27 -1.71
C TRP A 39 13.92 -9.32 -2.42
N LYS A 40 14.14 -8.47 -3.44
CA LYS A 40 15.42 -8.39 -4.17
C LYS A 40 16.60 -8.10 -3.24
N ASN A 41 16.46 -7.06 -2.44
CA ASN A 41 17.52 -6.64 -1.51
C ASN A 41 17.79 -7.71 -0.45
N GLY A 42 16.76 -8.36 0.08
CA GLY A 42 16.89 -9.44 1.05
C GLY A 42 17.68 -10.63 0.48
N ALA A 43 17.36 -11.03 -0.76
CA ALA A 43 18.08 -12.11 -1.45
C ALA A 43 19.55 -11.79 -1.72
N GLN A 44 19.88 -10.51 -1.94
CA GLN A 44 21.25 -10.08 -2.28
C GLN A 44 22.11 -9.81 -1.04
N LYS A 45 21.52 -9.20 0.01
CA LYS A 45 22.31 -8.67 1.14
C LYS A 45 22.28 -9.56 2.39
N GLY A 46 21.28 -10.42 2.53
CA GLY A 46 21.10 -11.28 3.71
C GLY A 46 20.67 -10.53 4.99
N GLU A 47 20.79 -9.21 5.02
CA GLU A 47 20.34 -8.36 6.13
C GLU A 47 19.76 -7.03 5.59
N LEU A 48 18.66 -6.59 6.18
CA LEU A 48 17.98 -5.33 5.88
C LEU A 48 17.66 -4.57 7.15
N LYS A 49 17.75 -3.24 7.11
CA LYS A 49 17.31 -2.34 8.18
C LYS A 49 16.08 -1.57 7.70
N VAL A 50 14.97 -1.66 8.42
CA VAL A 50 13.66 -1.11 7.99
C VAL A 50 12.98 -0.35 9.13
N VAL A 51 12.39 0.78 8.79
CA VAL A 51 11.73 1.69 9.73
C VAL A 51 10.52 1.03 10.39
N ASP A 52 10.44 1.12 11.73
CA ASP A 52 9.39 0.48 12.55
C ASP A 52 8.43 1.50 13.22
N ASP A 53 8.77 2.77 13.22
CA ASP A 53 7.99 3.86 13.83
C ASP A 53 7.06 4.60 12.84
N GLN A 54 6.83 4.03 11.65
CA GLN A 54 5.88 4.54 10.65
C GLN A 54 4.82 3.48 10.36
N MET A 55 3.56 3.78 10.70
CA MET A 55 2.41 2.89 10.58
C MET A 55 1.52 3.25 9.40
N GLY A 56 0.99 2.25 8.70
CA GLY A 56 0.10 2.44 7.55
C GLY A 56 -0.62 1.17 7.10
N ASN A 57 -1.33 1.26 5.96
CA ASN A 57 -2.08 0.15 5.36
C ASN A 57 -1.45 -0.25 4.02
N PRO A 58 -0.80 -1.42 3.90
CA PRO A 58 -0.40 -1.95 2.60
C PRO A 58 -1.61 -2.24 1.71
N THR A 59 -1.56 -1.80 0.45
CA THR A 59 -2.69 -1.93 -0.47
C THR A 59 -2.29 -2.66 -1.74
N ASN A 60 -3.00 -3.74 -2.05
CA ASN A 60 -2.84 -4.47 -3.31
C ASN A 60 -3.56 -3.73 -4.45
N ALA A 61 -2.85 -3.47 -5.55
CA ALA A 61 -3.39 -2.73 -6.69
C ALA A 61 -4.60 -3.40 -7.36
N ASN A 62 -4.70 -4.73 -7.33
CA ASN A 62 -5.85 -5.42 -7.90
C ASN A 62 -7.10 -5.22 -7.04
N ASP A 63 -6.96 -5.24 -5.71
CA ASP A 63 -8.08 -4.97 -4.80
C ASP A 63 -8.57 -3.52 -4.95
N LEU A 64 -7.63 -2.58 -5.06
CA LEU A 64 -7.94 -1.19 -5.33
C LEU A 64 -8.67 -1.01 -6.67
N ALA A 65 -8.18 -1.64 -7.74
CA ALA A 65 -8.80 -1.58 -9.07
C ALA A 65 -10.23 -2.13 -9.07
N TYR A 66 -10.48 -3.24 -8.38
CA TYR A 66 -11.82 -3.81 -8.21
C TYR A 66 -12.79 -2.81 -7.57
N HIS A 67 -12.39 -2.14 -6.48
CA HIS A 67 -13.24 -1.17 -5.80
C HIS A 67 -13.43 0.13 -6.60
N ILE A 68 -12.41 0.55 -7.35
CA ILE A 68 -12.57 1.68 -8.30
C ILE A 68 -13.63 1.35 -9.35
N LEU A 69 -13.63 0.13 -9.90
CA LEU A 69 -14.67 -0.29 -10.86
C LEU A 69 -16.06 -0.33 -10.22
N LYS A 70 -16.19 -0.83 -8.98
CA LYS A 70 -17.47 -0.80 -8.25
C LYS A 70 -17.98 0.63 -8.09
N LEU A 71 -17.12 1.56 -7.67
CA LEU A 71 -17.48 2.98 -7.54
C LEU A 71 -17.89 3.60 -8.87
N ALA A 72 -17.15 3.32 -9.94
CA ALA A 72 -17.42 3.87 -11.27
C ALA A 72 -18.77 3.46 -11.87
N LEU A 73 -19.40 2.40 -11.34
CA LEU A 73 -20.74 1.96 -11.72
C LEU A 73 -21.86 2.63 -10.91
N THR A 74 -21.52 3.60 -10.06
CA THR A 74 -22.48 4.37 -9.25
C THR A 74 -22.45 5.84 -9.61
N ASP A 75 -23.44 6.60 -9.11
CA ASP A 75 -23.47 8.07 -9.18
C ASP A 75 -23.16 8.72 -7.81
N ILE A 76 -22.56 7.94 -6.87
CA ILE A 76 -22.25 8.40 -5.51
C ILE A 76 -20.86 9.04 -5.51
N TYR A 77 -20.76 10.20 -6.18
CA TYR A 77 -19.50 10.95 -6.32
C TYR A 77 -18.97 11.46 -4.98
N GLY A 78 -17.66 11.59 -4.85
CA GLY A 78 -17.06 12.11 -3.63
C GLY A 78 -15.63 11.65 -3.38
N VAL A 79 -15.20 11.78 -2.12
CA VAL A 79 -13.86 11.40 -1.67
C VAL A 79 -13.93 10.09 -0.90
N TYR A 80 -13.17 9.12 -1.34
CA TYR A 80 -13.09 7.77 -0.78
C TYR A 80 -11.67 7.46 -0.31
N HIS A 81 -11.55 6.80 0.82
CA HIS A 81 -10.35 6.05 1.15
C HIS A 81 -10.55 4.61 0.70
N CYS A 82 -9.51 4.02 0.11
CA CYS A 82 -9.52 2.64 -0.36
C CYS A 82 -8.13 2.03 -0.16
N THR A 83 -7.94 1.38 0.98
CA THR A 83 -6.68 0.75 1.40
C THR A 83 -6.93 -0.68 1.85
N GLY A 84 -5.90 -1.52 1.86
CA GLY A 84 -5.97 -2.82 2.52
C GLY A 84 -6.38 -2.67 3.98
N THR A 85 -7.05 -3.67 4.55
CA THR A 85 -7.43 -3.67 5.96
C THR A 85 -6.27 -4.11 6.85
N GLY A 86 -6.29 -3.69 8.12
CA GLY A 86 -5.19 -3.87 9.05
C GLY A 86 -4.12 -2.78 8.94
N VAL A 87 -3.36 -2.61 10.00
CA VAL A 87 -2.28 -1.62 10.13
C VAL A 87 -1.00 -2.34 10.52
N CYS A 88 0.11 -1.96 9.92
CA CYS A 88 1.44 -2.46 10.27
C CYS A 88 2.50 -1.39 10.08
N SER A 89 3.70 -1.62 10.63
CA SER A 89 4.89 -0.82 10.30
C SER A 89 5.51 -1.26 8.97
N TRP A 90 6.42 -0.44 8.43
CA TRP A 90 7.25 -0.87 7.29
C TRP A 90 8.11 -2.08 7.65
N TYR A 91 8.57 -2.17 8.90
CA TYR A 91 9.33 -3.32 9.42
C TYR A 91 8.47 -4.60 9.43
N ASP A 92 7.25 -4.56 9.98
CA ASP A 92 6.33 -5.70 9.96
C ASP A 92 6.05 -6.16 8.54
N PHE A 93 5.80 -5.20 7.64
CA PHE A 93 5.53 -5.49 6.23
C PHE A 93 6.74 -6.16 5.56
N ALA A 94 7.97 -5.67 5.83
CA ALA A 94 9.20 -6.27 5.32
C ALA A 94 9.45 -7.68 5.87
N CYS A 95 9.23 -7.91 7.17
CA CYS A 95 9.34 -9.22 7.78
C CYS A 95 8.42 -10.23 7.10
N GLU A 96 7.17 -9.87 6.88
CA GLU A 96 6.19 -10.75 6.22
C GLU A 96 6.55 -11.02 4.74
N ILE A 97 7.07 -10.01 4.01
CA ILE A 97 7.56 -10.20 2.64
C ILE A 97 8.67 -11.25 2.61
N ILE A 98 9.69 -11.11 3.46
CA ILE A 98 10.84 -12.02 3.54
C ILE A 98 10.40 -13.43 3.92
N ARG A 99 9.51 -13.54 4.90
CA ARG A 99 8.93 -14.83 5.33
C ARG A 99 8.22 -15.53 4.17
N LEU A 100 7.32 -14.82 3.48
CA LEU A 100 6.56 -15.35 2.35
C LEU A 100 7.46 -15.65 1.13
N ALA A 101 8.46 -14.82 0.89
CA ALA A 101 9.43 -15.06 -0.20
C ALA A 101 10.28 -16.32 0.04
N GLY A 102 10.51 -16.71 1.30
CA GLY A 102 11.39 -17.82 1.66
C GLY A 102 12.86 -17.47 1.48
N VAL A 103 13.21 -16.20 1.64
CA VAL A 103 14.59 -15.71 1.49
C VAL A 103 15.30 -15.73 2.85
N PRO A 104 16.52 -16.25 2.97
CA PRO A 104 17.31 -16.22 4.20
C PRO A 104 17.86 -14.80 4.42
N CYS A 105 17.05 -13.92 5.01
CA CYS A 105 17.40 -12.54 5.28
C CYS A 105 16.93 -12.13 6.68
N ARG A 106 17.83 -11.52 7.43
CA ARG A 106 17.50 -10.89 8.71
C ARG A 106 16.94 -9.48 8.45
N VAL A 107 15.76 -9.19 8.98
CA VAL A 107 15.22 -7.82 8.98
C VAL A 107 15.39 -7.25 10.40
N ALA A 108 16.08 -6.12 10.50
CA ALA A 108 16.29 -5.39 11.76
C ALA A 108 15.44 -4.11 11.76
N PRO A 109 14.75 -3.76 12.86
CA PRO A 109 14.03 -2.52 12.98
C PRO A 109 15.00 -1.34 13.10
N CYS A 110 14.55 -0.16 12.68
CA CYS A 110 15.20 1.13 12.95
C CYS A 110 14.16 2.24 13.11
N THR A 111 14.58 3.37 13.62
CA THR A 111 13.74 4.58 13.73
C THR A 111 13.82 5.42 12.45
N THR A 112 12.85 6.33 12.27
CA THR A 112 12.87 7.33 11.21
C THR A 112 14.14 8.20 11.24
N ASP A 113 14.64 8.53 12.43
CA ASP A 113 15.84 9.35 12.59
C ASP A 113 17.12 8.62 12.14
N GLU A 114 17.15 7.28 12.25
CA GLU A 114 18.26 6.47 11.74
C GLU A 114 18.22 6.27 10.21
N TYR A 115 17.07 6.59 9.57
CA TYR A 115 16.89 6.45 8.13
C TYR A 115 16.37 7.77 7.51
N PRO A 116 17.19 8.83 7.47
CA PRO A 116 16.76 10.13 7.01
C PRO A 116 16.32 10.11 5.55
N THR A 117 15.16 10.71 5.27
CA THR A 117 14.62 10.90 3.93
C THR A 117 14.40 12.39 3.65
N PRO A 118 14.46 12.85 2.37
CA PRO A 118 14.27 14.27 2.03
C PRO A 118 12.90 14.83 2.48
N ALA A 119 11.87 13.97 2.57
CA ALA A 119 10.55 14.36 3.03
C ALA A 119 10.26 13.71 4.40
N LYS A 120 9.85 14.54 5.36
CA LYS A 120 9.39 14.04 6.66
C LYS A 120 8.13 13.20 6.46
N ARG A 121 8.19 11.93 6.88
CA ARG A 121 7.05 10.99 6.82
C ARG A 121 6.26 11.05 8.11
N PRO A 122 4.92 10.93 8.06
CA PRO A 122 4.11 10.85 9.28
C PRO A 122 4.35 9.51 10.01
N ALA A 123 4.32 9.53 11.33
CA ALA A 123 4.39 8.31 12.14
C ALA A 123 3.16 7.42 11.94
N TYR A 124 2.01 8.01 11.65
CA TYR A 124 0.76 7.29 11.40
C TYR A 124 0.08 7.80 10.14
N SER A 125 -0.05 6.95 9.12
CA SER A 125 -0.64 7.25 7.81
C SER A 125 -1.77 6.30 7.41
N ALA A 126 -2.26 5.48 8.35
CA ALA A 126 -3.37 4.57 8.08
C ALA A 126 -4.66 5.33 7.78
N LEU A 127 -5.40 4.85 6.80
CA LEU A 127 -6.67 5.39 6.35
C LEU A 127 -7.82 4.45 6.76
N ASP A 128 -8.99 5.03 7.01
CA ASP A 128 -10.23 4.28 7.23
C ASP A 128 -11.12 4.35 5.99
N ASN A 129 -11.61 3.20 5.51
CA ASN A 129 -12.47 3.04 4.34
C ASN A 129 -13.95 3.31 4.64
N ALA A 130 -14.29 4.21 5.58
CA ALA A 130 -15.66 4.42 6.05
C ALA A 130 -16.64 4.71 4.89
N MET A 131 -16.31 5.65 3.99
CA MET A 131 -17.17 5.97 2.85
C MET A 131 -17.35 4.78 1.89
N LEU A 132 -16.31 3.97 1.69
CA LEU A 132 -16.40 2.77 0.86
C LEU A 132 -17.39 1.76 1.46
N ARG A 133 -17.30 1.53 2.78
CA ARG A 133 -18.25 0.65 3.52
C ARG A 133 -19.68 1.10 3.42
N CYS A 134 -19.91 2.41 3.53
CA CYS A 134 -21.26 3.00 3.51
C CYS A 134 -21.88 3.07 2.10
N THR A 135 -21.12 2.85 1.03
CA THR A 135 -21.59 2.98 -0.36
C THR A 135 -21.62 1.64 -1.10
N VAL A 136 -20.47 1.15 -1.52
CA VAL A 136 -20.35 -0.06 -2.36
C VAL A 136 -19.92 -1.31 -1.58
N GLY A 137 -19.72 -1.18 -0.27
CA GLY A 137 -19.15 -2.21 0.59
C GLY A 137 -17.61 -2.25 0.51
N ASP A 138 -16.99 -2.63 1.61
CA ASP A 138 -15.54 -2.77 1.73
C ASP A 138 -15.15 -4.25 1.73
N GLU A 139 -14.68 -4.72 0.61
CA GLU A 139 -14.13 -6.08 0.40
C GLU A 139 -12.61 -6.06 0.26
N MET A 140 -11.96 -4.96 0.71
CA MET A 140 -10.51 -4.87 0.75
C MET A 140 -9.95 -5.92 1.70
N ARG A 141 -9.06 -6.76 1.18
CA ARG A 141 -8.48 -7.85 1.97
C ARG A 141 -7.57 -7.32 3.07
N GLU A 142 -7.47 -8.12 4.13
CA GLU A 142 -6.43 -7.93 5.15
C GLU A 142 -5.05 -8.01 4.48
N TRP A 143 -4.13 -7.12 4.88
CA TRP A 143 -2.88 -6.90 4.17
C TRP A 143 -1.98 -8.15 4.06
N LYS A 144 -1.95 -9.02 5.09
CA LYS A 144 -1.18 -10.28 5.03
C LYS A 144 -1.77 -11.25 4.01
N ALA A 145 -3.10 -11.37 3.99
CA ALA A 145 -3.79 -12.24 3.04
C ALA A 145 -3.60 -11.75 1.58
N ALA A 146 -3.71 -10.44 1.35
CA ALA A 146 -3.46 -9.85 0.04
C ALA A 146 -1.99 -10.00 -0.40
N LEU A 147 -1.04 -9.82 0.54
CA LEU A 147 0.38 -10.00 0.29
C LEU A 147 0.74 -11.45 -0.03
N ALA A 148 0.17 -12.42 0.69
CA ALA A 148 0.43 -13.84 0.45
C ALA A 148 0.07 -14.26 -0.98
N VAL A 149 -1.11 -13.87 -1.46
CA VAL A 149 -1.55 -14.13 -2.84
C VAL A 149 -0.63 -13.45 -3.86
N TYR A 150 -0.20 -12.22 -3.58
CA TYR A 150 0.70 -11.48 -4.46
C TYR A 150 2.08 -12.15 -4.57
N VAL A 151 2.69 -12.51 -3.45
CA VAL A 151 4.01 -13.16 -3.42
C VAL A 151 3.96 -14.54 -4.06
N GLU A 152 2.90 -15.33 -3.84
CA GLU A 152 2.72 -16.64 -4.49
C GLU A 152 2.68 -16.50 -6.03
N LYS A 153 1.93 -15.52 -6.55
CA LYS A 153 1.87 -15.26 -7.99
C LYS A 153 3.22 -14.80 -8.54
N LEU A 154 3.96 -13.95 -7.81
CA LEU A 154 5.32 -13.56 -8.22
C LEU A 154 6.28 -14.76 -8.26
N LYS A 155 6.21 -15.67 -7.29
CA LYS A 155 7.02 -16.91 -7.30
C LYS A 155 6.76 -17.74 -8.57
N LYS A 156 5.48 -17.93 -8.91
CA LYS A 156 5.08 -18.67 -10.14
C LYS A 156 5.57 -17.98 -11.43
N ALA A 157 5.75 -16.66 -11.41
CA ALA A 157 6.26 -15.87 -12.53
C ALA A 157 7.81 -15.75 -12.56
N GLY A 158 8.54 -16.48 -11.71
CA GLY A 158 10.00 -16.46 -11.67
C GLY A 158 10.61 -15.43 -10.69
N GLY A 159 9.80 -14.86 -9.82
CA GLY A 159 10.25 -13.91 -8.78
C GLY A 159 10.08 -12.43 -9.15
N PRO A 160 10.59 -11.51 -8.32
CA PRO A 160 10.48 -10.07 -8.57
C PRO A 160 11.43 -9.63 -9.70
N GLN A 161 10.86 -9.20 -10.79
CA GLN A 161 11.59 -8.56 -11.90
C GLN A 161 11.85 -7.09 -11.62
#